data_930650b0c0801473b716a24045b0da47
#
_entry.id   930650b0c0801473b716a24045b0da47
#
_cell.length_a   1.000
_cell.length_b   1.000
_cell.length_c   1.000
_cell.angle_alpha   90.00
_cell.angle_beta   90.00
_cell.angle_gamma   90.00
#
_symmetry.space_group_name_H-M   'P 1'
#
loop_
_entity.id
_entity.type
_entity.pdbx_description
1 polymer ?
#
loop_
_entity_poly.entity_id
_entity_poly.type
_entity_poly.pdbx_seq_one_letter_code
_entity_poly.pdbx_strand_id
1 'polypeptide(L)'
;MEALPFHERVILVGHSYGGYAISQAMEYFPSKISVAVFATAFMPGLTLNYSTLNQMRVNQQGPQLDNHFTYDQGPNNPPTTFIFGPLYSASKLFPLSPIEDLTLATLLLRPLRLFSDEDLSKQLMLSTKRYGSVKRVYIIVEKDKVIKRDFQLWMIERNPPNDVVEIKGSDHMVMMSKTRELWSHLQGIAEKHS
;
A
#
# COMPACT_ATOMS: atom_id res chain seq x y z
N MET A 1 11.41 13.46 5.06
CA MET A 1 10.46 14.46 5.63
C MET A 1 11.17 15.51 6.50
N GLU A 2 12.06 15.12 7.40
CA GLU A 2 12.80 16.09 8.25
C GLU A 2 13.64 17.08 7.44
N ALA A 3 14.27 16.63 6.37
CA ALA A 3 15.11 17.45 5.50
C ALA A 3 14.35 18.46 4.61
N LEU A 4 13.00 18.37 4.54
CA LEU A 4 12.21 19.33 3.78
C LEU A 4 12.19 20.69 4.48
N PRO A 5 12.36 21.82 3.74
CA PRO A 5 12.18 23.16 4.27
C PRO A 5 10.85 23.33 4.98
N PHE A 6 10.77 24.21 5.98
CA PHE A 6 9.58 24.36 6.83
C PHE A 6 8.33 24.72 6.04
N HIS A 7 8.46 25.52 4.99
CA HIS A 7 7.35 25.99 4.15
C HIS A 7 6.97 25.03 3.02
N GLU A 8 7.76 23.98 2.77
CA GLU A 8 7.47 23.02 1.72
C GLU A 8 6.53 21.91 2.20
N ARG A 9 5.59 21.59 1.34
CA ARG A 9 4.68 20.47 1.53
C ARG A 9 4.77 19.53 0.35
N VAL A 10 4.53 18.24 0.61
CA VAL A 10 4.60 17.19 -0.40
C VAL A 10 3.28 16.43 -0.52
N ILE A 11 3.09 15.81 -1.66
CA ILE A 11 2.09 14.78 -1.86
C ILE A 11 2.79 13.44 -1.65
N LEU A 12 2.28 12.62 -0.75
CA LEU A 12 2.78 11.27 -0.55
C LEU A 12 1.89 10.28 -1.29
N VAL A 13 2.51 9.38 -2.06
CA VAL A 13 1.81 8.29 -2.72
C VAL A 13 2.32 6.97 -2.16
N GLY A 14 1.42 6.16 -1.59
CA GLY A 14 1.72 4.82 -1.10
C GLY A 14 1.00 3.77 -1.93
N HIS A 15 1.73 2.77 -2.39
CA HIS A 15 1.20 1.58 -3.06
C HIS A 15 1.34 0.36 -2.14
N SER A 16 0.32 -0.48 -2.07
CA SER A 16 0.38 -1.74 -1.33
C SER A 16 0.80 -1.54 0.15
N TYR A 17 1.87 -2.19 0.61
CA TYR A 17 2.47 -1.98 1.95
C TYR A 17 2.96 -0.54 2.19
N GLY A 18 3.24 0.22 1.13
CA GLY A 18 3.58 1.64 1.23
C GLY A 18 2.52 2.49 1.92
N GLY A 19 1.27 2.01 1.97
CA GLY A 19 0.19 2.65 2.73
C GLY A 19 0.49 2.76 4.23
N TYR A 20 1.14 1.77 4.83
CA TYR A 20 1.60 1.87 6.23
C TYR A 20 2.68 2.93 6.42
N ALA A 21 3.64 2.99 5.49
CA ALA A 21 4.73 3.97 5.55
C ALA A 21 4.21 5.42 5.44
N ILE A 22 3.30 5.69 4.50
CA ILE A 22 2.72 7.04 4.40
C ILE A 22 1.79 7.37 5.56
N SER A 23 1.10 6.39 6.16
CA SER A 23 0.29 6.58 7.36
C SER A 23 1.16 6.97 8.56
N GLN A 24 2.31 6.34 8.74
CA GLN A 24 3.29 6.71 9.74
C GLN A 24 3.86 8.11 9.48
N ALA A 25 4.17 8.44 8.22
CA ALA A 25 4.63 9.79 7.85
C ALA A 25 3.57 10.86 8.16
N MET A 26 2.28 10.56 7.94
CA MET A 26 1.17 11.45 8.32
C MET A 26 1.11 11.67 9.83
N GLU A 27 1.37 10.65 10.64
CA GLU A 27 1.42 10.79 12.09
C GLU A 27 2.61 11.64 12.54
N TYR A 28 3.79 11.45 11.97
CA TYR A 28 4.98 12.17 12.40
C TYR A 28 5.13 13.58 11.80
N PHE A 29 4.68 13.80 10.56
CA PHE A 29 4.93 15.02 9.79
C PHE A 29 3.66 15.60 9.14
N PRO A 30 2.53 15.73 9.85
CA PRO A 30 1.26 16.13 9.23
C PRO A 30 1.31 17.50 8.54
N SER A 31 2.07 18.46 9.09
CA SER A 31 2.19 19.80 8.53
C SER A 31 2.97 19.86 7.20
N LYS A 32 3.75 18.82 6.90
CA LYS A 32 4.56 18.71 5.67
C LYS A 32 3.87 17.95 4.54
N ILE A 33 2.62 17.50 4.75
CA ILE A 33 1.89 16.69 3.77
C ILE A 33 0.65 17.45 3.34
N SER A 34 0.54 17.75 2.03
CA SER A 34 -0.66 18.35 1.45
C SER A 34 -1.79 17.34 1.33
N VAL A 35 -1.47 16.16 0.82
CA VAL A 35 -2.39 15.03 0.67
C VAL A 35 -1.61 13.72 0.64
N ALA A 36 -2.20 12.66 1.20
CA ALA A 36 -1.70 11.29 1.11
C ALA A 36 -2.60 10.47 0.17
N VAL A 37 -2.00 9.84 -0.84
CA VAL A 37 -2.67 9.03 -1.85
C VAL A 37 -2.38 7.55 -1.61
N PHE A 38 -3.43 6.77 -1.41
CA PHE A 38 -3.37 5.33 -1.21
C PHE A 38 -3.78 4.63 -2.51
N ALA A 39 -2.81 4.21 -3.31
CA ALA A 39 -3.07 3.49 -4.57
C ALA A 39 -3.08 1.99 -4.31
N THR A 40 -4.26 1.37 -4.27
CA THR A 40 -4.44 -0.02 -3.84
C THR A 40 -3.53 -0.39 -2.68
N ALA A 41 -3.60 0.38 -1.60
CA ALA A 41 -2.69 0.32 -0.47
C ALA A 41 -3.44 0.05 0.84
N PHE A 42 -2.74 -0.52 1.81
CA PHE A 42 -3.27 -0.64 3.16
C PHE A 42 -3.47 0.75 3.76
N MET A 43 -4.69 1.03 4.19
CA MET A 43 -5.05 2.33 4.78
C MET A 43 -5.56 2.12 6.22
N PRO A 44 -4.66 2.04 7.21
CA PRO A 44 -5.05 2.00 8.61
C PRO A 44 -5.77 3.30 9.00
N GLY A 45 -6.49 3.26 10.10
CA GLY A 45 -7.25 4.40 10.61
C GLY A 45 -7.35 4.37 12.12
N LEU A 46 -8.00 5.39 12.68
CA LEU A 46 -8.15 5.54 14.13
C LEU A 46 -8.88 4.36 14.79
N THR A 47 -9.87 3.82 14.09
CA THR A 47 -10.67 2.65 14.52
C THR A 47 -10.30 1.38 13.75
N LEU A 48 -9.44 1.50 12.74
CA LEU A 48 -8.99 0.42 11.87
C LEU A 48 -7.49 0.23 12.05
N ASN A 49 -7.10 -0.39 13.16
CA ASN A 49 -5.69 -0.59 13.50
C ASN A 49 -5.02 -1.67 12.63
N TYR A 50 -3.69 -1.76 12.72
CA TYR A 50 -2.88 -2.73 11.99
C TYR A 50 -3.35 -4.18 12.22
N SER A 51 -3.61 -4.57 13.47
CA SER A 51 -4.00 -5.95 13.79
C SER A 51 -5.28 -6.36 13.09
N THR A 52 -6.28 -5.48 13.06
CA THR A 52 -7.56 -5.73 12.35
C THR A 52 -7.33 -5.83 10.84
N LEU A 53 -6.52 -4.94 10.25
CA LEU A 53 -6.16 -5.01 8.83
C LEU A 53 -5.41 -6.29 8.49
N ASN A 54 -4.43 -6.68 9.31
CA ASN A 54 -3.64 -7.88 9.09
C ASN A 54 -4.50 -9.15 9.20
N GLN A 55 -5.40 -9.22 10.18
CA GLN A 55 -6.34 -10.33 10.31
C GLN A 55 -7.23 -10.47 9.06
N MET A 56 -7.79 -9.36 8.57
CA MET A 56 -8.61 -9.36 7.37
C MET A 56 -7.81 -9.72 6.11
N ARG A 57 -6.57 -9.21 5.99
CA ARG A 57 -5.66 -9.59 4.93
C ARG A 57 -5.40 -11.09 4.91
N VAL A 58 -5.07 -11.67 6.06
CA VAL A 58 -4.81 -13.12 6.18
C VAL A 58 -6.05 -13.93 5.79
N ASN A 59 -7.24 -13.53 6.25
CA ASN A 59 -8.50 -14.21 5.93
C ASN A 59 -8.83 -14.17 4.42
N GLN A 60 -8.37 -13.16 3.70
CA GLN A 60 -8.59 -13.01 2.26
C GLN A 60 -7.43 -13.51 1.40
N GLN A 61 -6.33 -13.89 2.03
CA GLN A 61 -5.13 -14.34 1.35
C GLN A 61 -5.39 -15.66 0.61
N GLY A 62 -5.11 -15.65 -0.68
CA GLY A 62 -5.15 -16.84 -1.51
C GLY A 62 -3.88 -17.69 -1.36
N PRO A 63 -3.74 -18.73 -2.18
CA PRO A 63 -2.56 -19.59 -2.19
C PRO A 63 -1.27 -18.75 -2.37
N GLN A 64 -0.24 -19.08 -1.56
CA GLN A 64 1.08 -18.43 -1.63
C GLN A 64 1.89 -18.86 -2.86
N LEU A 65 1.44 -19.91 -3.55
CA LEU A 65 2.10 -20.47 -4.74
C LEU A 65 3.58 -20.77 -4.47
N ASP A 66 4.46 -20.16 -5.26
CA ASP A 66 5.91 -20.31 -5.21
C ASP A 66 6.62 -19.19 -4.45
N ASN A 67 5.87 -18.44 -3.62
CA ASN A 67 6.47 -17.47 -2.71
C ASN A 67 7.38 -18.19 -1.70
N HIS A 68 8.53 -17.61 -1.42
CA HIS A 68 9.51 -18.19 -0.53
C HIS A 68 9.70 -17.36 0.74
N PHE A 69 9.71 -18.04 1.89
CA PHE A 69 9.90 -17.44 3.20
C PHE A 69 11.18 -17.99 3.85
N THR A 70 11.93 -17.15 4.56
CA THR A 70 13.06 -17.58 5.38
C THR A 70 12.76 -17.40 6.86
N TYR A 71 13.39 -18.23 7.69
CA TYR A 71 13.14 -18.34 9.13
C TYR A 71 14.49 -18.28 9.87
N ASP A 72 15.12 -17.09 9.87
CA ASP A 72 16.46 -16.91 10.43
C ASP A 72 16.53 -17.17 11.95
N GLN A 73 15.38 -17.10 12.62
CA GLN A 73 15.26 -17.41 14.06
C GLN A 73 14.83 -18.87 14.33
N GLY A 74 14.86 -19.72 13.31
CA GLY A 74 14.45 -21.11 13.38
C GLY A 74 13.01 -21.40 12.95
N PRO A 75 12.70 -22.66 12.59
CA PRO A 75 11.46 -23.03 11.90
C PRO A 75 10.18 -22.87 12.76
N ASN A 76 10.31 -22.76 14.08
CA ASN A 76 9.19 -22.57 15.00
C ASN A 76 8.87 -21.08 15.26
N ASN A 77 9.63 -20.16 14.69
CA ASN A 77 9.41 -18.73 14.82
C ASN A 77 8.74 -18.18 13.54
N PRO A 78 8.14 -16.97 13.60
CA PRO A 78 7.61 -16.30 12.41
C PRO A 78 8.70 -16.08 11.34
N PRO A 79 8.34 -16.08 10.05
CA PRO A 79 9.30 -15.83 8.99
C PRO A 79 9.89 -14.41 9.11
N THR A 80 11.18 -14.29 8.78
CA THR A 80 11.94 -13.04 8.88
C THR A 80 12.07 -12.30 7.56
N THR A 81 12.07 -13.04 6.45
CA THR A 81 12.05 -12.47 5.11
C THR A 81 11.12 -13.23 4.19
N PHE A 82 10.81 -12.60 3.08
CA PHE A 82 9.91 -13.11 2.08
C PHE A 82 10.31 -12.61 0.69
N ILE A 83 10.19 -13.45 -0.32
CA ILE A 83 10.37 -13.06 -1.72
C ILE A 83 9.21 -13.60 -2.56
N PHE A 84 8.70 -12.78 -3.45
CA PHE A 84 7.68 -13.21 -4.41
C PHE A 84 8.26 -14.24 -5.39
N GLY A 85 7.52 -15.33 -5.60
CA GLY A 85 7.84 -16.29 -6.67
C GLY A 85 7.40 -15.78 -8.04
N PRO A 86 8.04 -16.28 -9.12
CA PRO A 86 7.66 -15.93 -10.50
C PRO A 86 6.19 -16.26 -10.83
N LEU A 87 5.69 -17.41 -10.37
CA LEU A 87 4.30 -17.81 -10.61
C LEU A 87 3.31 -16.89 -9.86
N TYR A 88 3.62 -16.53 -8.61
CA TYR A 88 2.82 -15.56 -7.85
C TYR A 88 2.84 -14.21 -8.54
N SER A 89 4.01 -13.74 -8.95
CA SER A 89 4.17 -12.45 -9.63
C SER A 89 3.34 -12.40 -10.92
N ALA A 90 3.44 -13.39 -11.78
CA ALA A 90 2.69 -13.46 -13.04
C ALA A 90 1.17 -13.54 -12.82
N SER A 91 0.71 -14.34 -11.84
CA SER A 91 -0.71 -14.62 -11.66
C SER A 91 -1.45 -13.64 -10.74
N LYS A 92 -0.75 -12.96 -9.83
CA LYS A 92 -1.34 -12.10 -8.80
C LYS A 92 -0.94 -10.63 -8.90
N LEU A 93 0.37 -10.35 -9.10
CA LEU A 93 0.89 -8.99 -9.14
C LEU A 93 0.72 -8.35 -10.52
N PHE A 94 1.14 -9.04 -11.59
CA PHE A 94 1.27 -8.51 -12.96
C PHE A 94 0.36 -9.18 -14.01
N PRO A 95 -0.84 -9.75 -13.69
CA PRO A 95 -1.60 -10.52 -14.67
C PRO A 95 -2.14 -9.69 -15.84
N LEU A 96 -2.16 -8.37 -15.75
CA LEU A 96 -2.62 -7.43 -16.78
C LEU A 96 -1.54 -6.43 -17.18
N SER A 97 -0.38 -6.48 -16.54
CA SER A 97 0.78 -5.64 -16.88
C SER A 97 1.51 -6.19 -18.11
N PRO A 98 2.28 -5.35 -18.83
CA PRO A 98 3.12 -5.79 -19.94
C PRO A 98 4.09 -6.90 -19.53
N ILE A 99 4.34 -7.85 -20.43
CA ILE A 99 5.22 -9.00 -20.15
C ILE A 99 6.67 -8.55 -19.89
N GLU A 100 7.09 -7.46 -20.49
CA GLU A 100 8.40 -6.87 -20.31
C GLU A 100 8.59 -6.38 -18.87
N ASP A 101 7.55 -5.76 -18.29
CA ASP A 101 7.56 -5.29 -16.90
C ASP A 101 7.60 -6.46 -15.91
N LEU A 102 6.82 -7.52 -16.16
CA LEU A 102 6.90 -8.75 -15.37
C LEU A 102 8.30 -9.37 -15.44
N THR A 103 8.89 -9.43 -16.65
CA THR A 103 10.23 -10.00 -16.86
C THR A 103 11.28 -9.21 -16.08
N LEU A 104 11.26 -7.90 -16.21
CA LEU A 104 12.17 -7.00 -15.48
C LEU A 104 11.96 -7.11 -13.96
N ALA A 105 10.72 -7.10 -13.50
CA ALA A 105 10.41 -7.25 -12.08
C ALA A 105 10.96 -8.57 -11.52
N THR A 106 10.75 -9.68 -12.23
CA THR A 106 11.24 -11.00 -11.81
C THR A 106 12.76 -11.03 -11.65
N LEU A 107 13.50 -10.36 -12.55
CA LEU A 107 14.97 -10.24 -12.46
C LEU A 107 15.45 -9.34 -11.33
N LEU A 108 14.63 -8.35 -10.94
CA LEU A 108 14.97 -7.36 -9.93
C LEU A 108 14.41 -7.67 -8.54
N LEU A 109 13.61 -8.71 -8.37
CA LEU A 109 13.07 -9.10 -7.06
C LEU A 109 14.20 -9.30 -6.04
N ARG A 110 13.94 -8.81 -4.84
CA ARG A 110 14.84 -8.96 -3.69
C ARG A 110 14.02 -9.43 -2.49
N PRO A 111 14.61 -10.17 -1.56
CA PRO A 111 13.95 -10.51 -0.31
C PRO A 111 13.50 -9.26 0.45
N LEU A 112 12.27 -9.28 0.92
CA LEU A 112 11.67 -8.25 1.75
C LEU A 112 11.76 -8.68 3.20
N ARG A 113 12.27 -7.80 4.06
CA ARG A 113 12.24 -8.01 5.50
C ARG A 113 10.79 -7.95 5.98
N LEU A 114 10.42 -8.92 6.79
CA LEU A 114 9.15 -8.92 7.53
C LEU A 114 9.36 -8.30 8.90
N PHE A 115 8.42 -7.46 9.29
CA PHE A 115 8.37 -6.88 10.64
C PHE A 115 7.36 -7.66 11.48
N SER A 116 7.58 -7.72 12.79
CA SER A 116 6.63 -8.36 13.68
C SER A 116 5.31 -7.57 13.72
N ASP A 117 4.21 -8.28 13.96
CA ASP A 117 2.89 -7.65 14.13
C ASP A 117 2.88 -6.70 15.34
N GLU A 118 3.69 -7.00 16.36
CA GLU A 118 3.85 -6.15 17.53
C GLU A 118 4.55 -4.83 17.20
N ASP A 119 5.64 -4.86 16.43
CA ASP A 119 6.36 -3.66 16.01
C ASP A 119 5.49 -2.77 15.12
N LEU A 120 4.81 -3.37 14.14
CA LEU A 120 3.92 -2.63 13.25
C LEU A 120 2.72 -2.04 14.01
N SER A 121 2.14 -2.77 14.95
CA SER A 121 1.05 -2.26 15.78
C SER A 121 1.47 -1.07 16.64
N LYS A 122 2.68 -1.10 17.20
CA LYS A 122 3.24 0.02 17.97
C LYS A 122 3.55 1.23 17.10
N GLN A 123 4.12 1.01 15.93
CA GLN A 123 4.52 2.10 15.01
C GLN A 123 3.34 2.76 14.29
N LEU A 124 2.22 2.07 14.15
CA LEU A 124 1.00 2.55 13.51
C LEU A 124 -0.08 3.00 14.53
N MET A 125 0.35 3.55 15.65
CA MET A 125 -0.54 4.23 16.59
C MET A 125 -0.88 5.62 16.03
N LEU A 126 -2.06 5.73 15.42
CA LEU A 126 -2.50 6.92 14.70
C LEU A 126 -3.40 7.79 15.59
N SER A 127 -3.30 9.12 15.44
CA SER A 127 -4.09 10.10 16.20
C SER A 127 -4.95 10.98 15.30
N THR A 128 -6.08 11.45 15.85
CA THR A 128 -6.98 12.39 15.15
C THR A 128 -6.28 13.71 14.82
N LYS A 129 -5.42 14.20 15.73
CA LYS A 129 -4.76 15.51 15.58
C LYS A 129 -3.66 15.52 14.54
N ARG A 130 -3.07 14.37 14.24
CA ARG A 130 -1.92 14.25 13.31
C ARG A 130 -2.33 13.50 12.05
N TYR A 131 -2.40 12.17 12.07
CA TYR A 131 -2.88 11.38 10.94
C TYR A 131 -4.24 11.87 10.42
N GLY A 132 -5.21 12.08 11.32
CA GLY A 132 -6.56 12.49 10.97
C GLY A 132 -6.68 13.92 10.41
N SER A 133 -5.65 14.76 10.56
CA SER A 133 -5.64 16.12 9.99
C SER A 133 -5.16 16.18 8.54
N VAL A 134 -4.51 15.12 8.04
CA VAL A 134 -4.01 15.05 6.67
C VAL A 134 -5.11 14.56 5.73
N LYS A 135 -5.30 15.27 4.60
CA LYS A 135 -6.23 14.83 3.55
C LYS A 135 -5.75 13.53 2.92
N ARG A 136 -6.70 12.64 2.64
CA ARG A 136 -6.44 11.32 2.06
C ARG A 136 -7.26 11.12 0.79
N VAL A 137 -6.64 10.53 -0.22
CA VAL A 137 -7.29 10.06 -1.43
C VAL A 137 -7.02 8.58 -1.57
N TYR A 138 -8.04 7.78 -1.90
CA TYR A 138 -7.86 6.37 -2.19
C TYR A 138 -8.08 6.10 -3.68
N ILE A 139 -7.13 5.43 -4.32
CA ILE A 139 -7.24 4.96 -5.70
C ILE A 139 -7.53 3.47 -5.67
N ILE A 140 -8.79 3.11 -5.97
CA ILE A 140 -9.23 1.73 -6.10
C ILE A 140 -8.68 1.16 -7.41
N VAL A 141 -8.17 -0.08 -7.35
CA VAL A 141 -7.73 -0.84 -8.51
C VAL A 141 -8.62 -2.06 -8.68
N GLU A 142 -9.38 -2.08 -9.79
CA GLU A 142 -10.53 -2.99 -9.95
C GLU A 142 -10.16 -4.47 -9.98
N LYS A 143 -9.10 -4.84 -10.73
CA LYS A 143 -8.72 -6.25 -10.96
C LYS A 143 -7.56 -6.70 -10.07
N ASP A 144 -7.26 -5.98 -9.00
CA ASP A 144 -6.24 -6.36 -8.04
C ASP A 144 -6.57 -7.73 -7.41
N LYS A 145 -5.63 -8.67 -7.53
CA LYS A 145 -5.75 -10.02 -6.96
C LYS A 145 -5.00 -10.19 -5.64
N VAL A 146 -4.30 -9.15 -5.18
CA VAL A 146 -3.55 -9.11 -3.91
C VAL A 146 -4.37 -8.39 -2.85
N ILE A 147 -4.70 -7.12 -3.08
CA ILE A 147 -5.62 -6.33 -2.27
C ILE A 147 -6.93 -6.23 -3.05
N LYS A 148 -7.76 -7.27 -2.96
CA LYS A 148 -8.98 -7.38 -3.75
C LYS A 148 -9.89 -6.16 -3.59
N ARG A 149 -10.63 -5.82 -4.64
CA ARG A 149 -11.53 -4.66 -4.67
C ARG A 149 -12.45 -4.59 -3.44
N ASP A 150 -13.03 -5.71 -3.03
CA ASP A 150 -13.92 -5.75 -1.87
C ASP A 150 -13.20 -5.40 -0.56
N PHE A 151 -11.91 -5.77 -0.45
CA PHE A 151 -11.10 -5.39 0.70
C PHE A 151 -10.72 -3.91 0.66
N GLN A 152 -10.46 -3.36 -0.53
CA GLN A 152 -10.24 -1.92 -0.70
C GLN A 152 -11.49 -1.13 -0.26
N LEU A 153 -12.68 -1.53 -0.72
CA LEU A 153 -13.96 -0.92 -0.34
C LEU A 153 -14.22 -1.06 1.17
N TRP A 154 -13.93 -2.22 1.75
CA TRP A 154 -14.06 -2.46 3.18
C TRP A 154 -13.18 -1.53 4.03
N MET A 155 -11.94 -1.25 3.59
CA MET A 155 -11.08 -0.26 4.25
C MET A 155 -11.63 1.17 4.12
N ILE A 156 -12.10 1.55 2.93
CA ILE A 156 -12.70 2.86 2.66
C ILE A 156 -13.93 3.10 3.53
N GLU A 157 -14.81 2.12 3.66
CA GLU A 157 -16.01 2.21 4.49
C GLU A 157 -15.68 2.48 5.96
N ARG A 158 -14.63 1.83 6.49
CA ARG A 158 -14.23 1.92 7.92
C ARG A 158 -13.29 3.05 8.24
N ASN A 159 -12.60 3.57 7.25
CA ASN A 159 -11.70 4.72 7.37
C ASN A 159 -11.86 5.64 6.16
N PRO A 160 -13.01 6.35 6.03
CA PRO A 160 -13.33 7.15 4.84
C PRO A 160 -12.24 8.18 4.52
N PRO A 161 -11.67 8.17 3.30
CA PRO A 161 -10.80 9.23 2.81
C PRO A 161 -11.63 10.44 2.36
N ASN A 162 -10.96 11.54 2.01
CA ASN A 162 -11.61 12.74 1.51
C ASN A 162 -12.09 12.60 0.06
N ASP A 163 -11.45 11.71 -0.71
CA ASP A 163 -11.82 11.44 -2.10
C ASP A 163 -11.49 10.00 -2.48
N VAL A 164 -12.24 9.45 -3.43
CA VAL A 164 -12.03 8.09 -3.94
C VAL A 164 -12.14 8.12 -5.46
N VAL A 165 -11.16 7.53 -6.12
CA VAL A 165 -11.19 7.30 -7.57
C VAL A 165 -10.99 5.82 -7.87
N GLU A 166 -11.46 5.32 -9.01
CA GLU A 166 -11.31 3.91 -9.39
C GLU A 166 -10.68 3.79 -10.76
N ILE A 167 -9.59 3.02 -10.86
CA ILE A 167 -8.94 2.64 -12.12
C ILE A 167 -9.43 1.24 -12.50
N LYS A 168 -10.17 1.19 -13.63
CA LYS A 168 -10.75 -0.05 -14.15
C LYS A 168 -9.72 -0.84 -14.98
N GLY A 169 -9.87 -2.17 -14.96
CA GLY A 169 -9.04 -3.07 -15.77
C GLY A 169 -7.55 -3.01 -15.44
N SER A 170 -7.19 -2.65 -14.21
CA SER A 170 -5.83 -2.65 -13.69
C SER A 170 -5.60 -3.80 -12.73
N ASP A 171 -4.41 -4.38 -12.73
CA ASP A 171 -3.93 -5.32 -11.71
C ASP A 171 -3.27 -4.60 -10.53
N HIS A 172 -2.65 -5.36 -9.61
CA HIS A 172 -1.99 -4.82 -8.43
C HIS A 172 -0.91 -3.78 -8.77
N MET A 173 -0.20 -3.98 -9.88
CA MET A 173 0.88 -3.09 -10.34
C MET A 173 0.32 -1.98 -11.26
N VAL A 174 -0.57 -1.18 -10.72
CA VAL A 174 -1.29 -0.12 -11.45
C VAL A 174 -0.36 0.84 -12.20
N MET A 175 0.86 1.08 -11.67
CA MET A 175 1.87 1.91 -12.31
C MET A 175 2.44 1.29 -13.59
N MET A 176 2.23 -0.01 -13.83
CA MET A 176 2.63 -0.74 -15.03
C MET A 176 1.41 -0.97 -15.94
N SER A 177 0.33 -1.52 -15.41
CA SER A 177 -0.85 -1.89 -16.20
C SER A 177 -1.68 -0.70 -16.67
N LYS A 178 -1.67 0.43 -15.95
CA LYS A 178 -2.48 1.64 -16.24
C LYS A 178 -1.71 2.94 -15.96
N THR A 179 -0.47 3.00 -16.40
CA THR A 179 0.47 4.11 -16.16
C THR A 179 -0.12 5.48 -16.46
N ARG A 180 -0.72 5.65 -17.65
CA ARG A 180 -1.27 6.95 -18.09
C ARG A 180 -2.47 7.38 -17.26
N GLU A 181 -3.35 6.44 -16.93
CA GLU A 181 -4.55 6.70 -16.14
C GLU A 181 -4.17 7.05 -14.69
N LEU A 182 -3.25 6.29 -14.08
CA LEU A 182 -2.70 6.62 -12.77
C LEU A 182 -2.05 8.01 -12.77
N TRP A 183 -1.23 8.32 -13.76
CA TRP A 183 -0.59 9.62 -13.88
C TRP A 183 -1.62 10.77 -13.95
N SER A 184 -2.66 10.63 -14.78
CA SER A 184 -3.71 11.63 -14.90
C SER A 184 -4.43 11.91 -13.58
N HIS A 185 -4.74 10.84 -12.81
CA HIS A 185 -5.33 11.00 -11.48
C HIS A 185 -4.37 11.68 -10.49
N LEU A 186 -3.09 11.27 -10.47
CA LEU A 186 -2.10 11.89 -9.58
C LEU A 186 -1.88 13.37 -9.91
N GLN A 187 -1.86 13.73 -11.20
CA GLN A 187 -1.76 15.12 -11.64
C GLN A 187 -2.97 15.94 -11.18
N GLY A 188 -4.20 15.45 -11.41
CA GLY A 188 -5.41 16.14 -10.95
C GLY A 188 -5.49 16.28 -9.42
N ILE A 189 -5.01 15.27 -8.68
CA ILE A 189 -4.88 15.36 -7.22
C ILE A 189 -3.86 16.43 -6.84
N ALA A 190 -2.71 16.49 -7.52
CA ALA A 190 -1.69 17.51 -7.27
C ALA A 190 -2.23 18.91 -7.50
N GLU A 191 -2.91 19.15 -8.61
CA GLU A 191 -3.52 20.46 -8.94
C GLU A 191 -4.58 20.90 -7.91
N LYS A 192 -5.33 19.94 -7.34
CA LYS A 192 -6.36 20.20 -6.33
C LYS A 192 -5.79 20.49 -4.94
N HIS A 193 -4.56 20.05 -4.64
CA HIS A 193 -3.98 20.07 -3.30
C HIS A 193 -2.62 20.77 -3.19
N SER A 194 -2.12 21.39 -4.28
CA SER A 194 -0.94 22.27 -4.25
C SER A 194 -1.20 23.61 -3.55
#